data_ac5b95fd6cb83e9af98f45c699c1e80b
#
_entry.id   ac5b95fd6cb83e9af98f45c699c1e80b
#
_cell.length_a   1.000
_cell.length_b   1.000
_cell.length_c   1.000
_cell.angle_alpha   90.00
_cell.angle_beta   90.00
_cell.angle_gamma   90.00
#
_symmetry.space_group_name_H-M   'P 1'
#
loop_
_entity.id
_entity.type
_entity.pdbx_description
1 polymer ?
#
loop_
_entity_poly.entity_id
_entity_poly.type
_entity_poly.pdbx_seq_one_letter_code
_entity_poly.pdbx_strand_id
1 'polypeptide(L)'
;NGANLIRVDSPKIAEVVKSFENAFRLVNISLVNELAMLCDKLKINVKDVIDAAATKPFGFMPHYPGAGAGGHCIPKDPRFLLESAKKFQSNFATIENALKINLQMPNYIAKSLEKSLSQKSLEKSVIVCGLSYKPNVEDMRDSASFKIISDLKKKNFEVFGYDPYFSNESIEKYLIENNLNELNFKKIENLNDENLKGISCLCVVQHHDNAKERVSEIYKQGIIPLIYDCQHKISKESNSKSILEFLGE
;
A
#
# COMPACT_ATOMS: atom_id res chain seq x y z
N ASN A 1 -13.16 22.13 19.26
CA ASN A 1 -13.04 21.30 18.04
C ASN A 1 -14.39 21.30 17.34
N GLY A 2 -14.70 22.25 16.43
CA GLY A 2 -16.00 22.46 15.81
C GLY A 2 -16.64 21.29 15.02
N ALA A 3 -16.72 20.12 15.62
CA ALA A 3 -17.42 18.98 15.05
C ALA A 3 -18.94 19.18 15.23
N ASN A 4 -19.68 19.16 14.14
CA ASN A 4 -21.14 19.15 14.17
C ASN A 4 -21.63 17.79 14.68
N LEU A 5 -22.38 17.82 15.79
CA LEU A 5 -23.06 16.62 16.29
C LEU A 5 -24.36 16.42 15.52
N ILE A 6 -24.50 15.30 14.85
CA ILE A 6 -25.73 14.90 14.15
C ILE A 6 -26.44 13.84 15.00
N ARG A 7 -27.64 14.16 15.46
CA ARG A 7 -28.49 13.19 16.17
C ARG A 7 -29.16 12.27 15.18
N VAL A 8 -29.15 10.98 15.47
CA VAL A 8 -29.84 9.93 14.72
C VAL A 8 -30.88 9.25 15.62
N ASP A 9 -31.90 8.63 15.03
CA ASP A 9 -33.06 8.09 15.74
C ASP A 9 -32.78 6.83 16.55
N SER A 10 -31.65 6.14 16.28
CA SER A 10 -31.29 4.96 17.06
C SER A 10 -29.78 4.67 17.05
N PRO A 11 -29.24 4.00 18.08
CA PRO A 11 -27.85 3.52 18.09
C PRO A 11 -27.50 2.65 16.86
N LYS A 12 -28.44 1.84 16.37
CA LYS A 12 -28.26 1.01 15.17
C LYS A 12 -27.89 1.83 13.93
N ILE A 13 -28.51 3.00 13.74
CA ILE A 13 -28.20 3.91 12.63
C ILE A 13 -26.74 4.37 12.76
N ALA A 14 -26.32 4.80 13.96
CA ALA A 14 -24.96 5.27 14.19
C ALA A 14 -23.91 4.18 13.92
N GLU A 15 -24.15 2.94 14.34
CA GLU A 15 -23.28 1.77 14.12
C GLU A 15 -23.17 1.45 12.61
N VAL A 16 -24.30 1.46 11.88
CA VAL A 16 -24.33 1.21 10.44
C VAL A 16 -23.62 2.33 9.69
N VAL A 17 -23.82 3.60 10.06
CA VAL A 17 -23.12 4.75 9.45
C VAL A 17 -21.62 4.55 9.51
N LYS A 18 -21.06 4.23 10.68
CA LYS A 18 -19.61 4.03 10.83
C LYS A 18 -19.06 2.89 9.95
N SER A 19 -19.75 1.76 9.95
CA SER A 19 -19.35 0.62 9.15
C SER A 19 -19.49 0.90 7.64
N PHE A 20 -20.52 1.65 7.24
CA PHE A 20 -20.78 2.03 5.86
C PHE A 20 -19.75 3.02 5.31
N GLU A 21 -19.32 4.02 6.11
CA GLU A 21 -18.24 4.94 5.73
C GLU A 21 -16.94 4.20 5.38
N ASN A 22 -16.57 3.20 6.19
CA ASN A 22 -15.38 2.40 5.94
C ASN A 22 -15.57 1.44 4.75
N ALA A 23 -16.78 0.88 4.56
CA ALA A 23 -17.12 0.08 3.39
C ALA A 23 -17.06 0.91 2.10
N PHE A 24 -17.61 2.12 2.10
CA PHE A 24 -17.52 3.06 0.99
C PHE A 24 -16.06 3.32 0.59
N ARG A 25 -15.20 3.60 1.58
CA ARG A 25 -13.78 3.81 1.33
C ARG A 25 -13.09 2.57 0.77
N LEU A 26 -13.34 1.39 1.34
CA LEU A 26 -12.80 0.13 0.86
C LEU A 26 -13.19 -0.15 -0.59
N VAL A 27 -14.47 0.02 -0.95
CA VAL A 27 -14.99 -0.21 -2.29
C VAL A 27 -14.31 0.71 -3.30
N ASN A 28 -14.20 2.00 -2.99
CA ASN A 28 -13.55 2.96 -3.89
C ASN A 28 -12.04 2.71 -4.03
N ILE A 29 -11.34 2.37 -2.96
CA ILE A 29 -9.92 1.97 -3.04
C ILE A 29 -9.76 0.71 -3.89
N SER A 30 -10.64 -0.28 -3.72
CA SER A 30 -10.58 -1.52 -4.50
C SER A 30 -10.88 -1.28 -5.99
N LEU A 31 -11.85 -0.41 -6.29
CA LEU A 31 -12.15 -0.02 -7.67
C LEU A 31 -10.94 0.64 -8.37
N VAL A 32 -10.26 1.58 -7.72
CA VAL A 32 -9.09 2.21 -8.33
C VAL A 32 -7.87 1.28 -8.36
N ASN A 33 -7.78 0.29 -7.48
CA ASN A 33 -6.78 -0.77 -7.56
C ASN A 33 -7.01 -1.69 -8.78
N GLU A 34 -8.26 -2.07 -9.08
CA GLU A 34 -8.59 -2.79 -10.33
C GLU A 34 -8.30 -1.94 -11.56
N LEU A 35 -8.60 -0.64 -11.51
CA LEU A 35 -8.25 0.29 -12.58
C LEU A 35 -6.72 0.34 -12.78
N ALA A 36 -5.93 0.37 -11.71
CA ALA A 36 -4.48 0.33 -11.78
C ALA A 36 -3.98 -0.95 -12.48
N MET A 37 -4.55 -2.11 -12.14
CA MET A 37 -4.21 -3.38 -12.80
C MET A 37 -4.58 -3.39 -14.30
N LEU A 38 -5.64 -2.69 -14.70
CA LEU A 38 -6.01 -2.51 -16.10
C LEU A 38 -5.04 -1.55 -16.81
N CYS A 39 -4.75 -0.41 -16.18
CA CYS A 39 -3.83 0.61 -16.73
C CYS A 39 -2.43 0.06 -17.00
N ASP A 40 -1.90 -0.78 -16.10
CA ASP A 40 -0.64 -1.52 -16.32
C ASP A 40 -0.65 -2.36 -17.61
N LYS A 41 -1.77 -3.03 -17.91
CA LYS A 41 -1.93 -3.78 -19.17
C LYS A 41 -2.04 -2.87 -20.40
N LEU A 42 -2.69 -1.73 -20.24
CA LEU A 42 -2.88 -0.73 -21.28
C LEU A 42 -1.64 0.16 -21.49
N LYS A 43 -0.66 0.08 -20.59
CA LYS A 43 0.55 0.93 -20.55
C LYS A 43 0.20 2.42 -20.48
N ILE A 44 -0.72 2.77 -19.63
CA ILE A 44 -1.12 4.15 -19.32
C ILE A 44 -1.07 4.37 -17.81
N ASN A 45 -0.78 5.60 -17.39
CA ASN A 45 -0.66 5.94 -15.98
C ASN A 45 -2.05 6.07 -15.33
N VAL A 46 -2.35 5.26 -14.32
CA VAL A 46 -3.63 5.31 -13.61
C VAL A 46 -3.88 6.65 -12.92
N LYS A 47 -2.82 7.32 -12.46
CA LYS A 47 -2.95 8.63 -11.81
C LYS A 47 -3.48 9.68 -12.79
N ASP A 48 -3.00 9.69 -14.03
CA ASP A 48 -3.47 10.63 -15.05
C ASP A 48 -4.96 10.41 -15.37
N VAL A 49 -5.41 9.14 -15.39
CA VAL A 49 -6.82 8.80 -15.58
C VAL A 49 -7.67 9.34 -14.42
N ILE A 50 -7.23 9.15 -13.18
CA ILE A 50 -7.96 9.60 -11.99
C ILE A 50 -7.96 11.12 -11.90
N ASP A 51 -6.82 11.78 -12.15
CA ASP A 51 -6.70 13.24 -12.12
C ASP A 51 -7.59 13.89 -13.19
N ALA A 52 -7.62 13.32 -14.41
CA ALA A 52 -8.52 13.76 -15.47
C ALA A 52 -10.00 13.60 -15.06
N ALA A 53 -10.36 12.45 -14.48
CA ALA A 53 -11.73 12.22 -13.99
C ALA A 53 -12.11 13.18 -12.84
N ALA A 54 -11.15 13.56 -12.00
CA ALA A 54 -11.35 14.48 -10.89
C ALA A 54 -11.63 15.93 -11.33
N THR A 55 -11.38 16.30 -12.59
CA THR A 55 -11.78 17.60 -13.14
C THR A 55 -13.29 17.76 -13.27
N LYS A 56 -14.05 16.65 -13.19
CA LYS A 56 -15.50 16.69 -13.19
C LYS A 56 -16.01 17.46 -11.97
N PRO A 57 -16.85 18.50 -12.13
CA PRO A 57 -17.20 19.41 -11.04
C PRO A 57 -18.12 18.81 -9.98
N PHE A 58 -18.71 17.64 -10.21
CA PHE A 58 -19.62 16.96 -9.27
C PHE A 58 -19.60 15.44 -9.45
N GLY A 59 -19.98 14.74 -8.38
CA GLY A 59 -20.27 13.30 -8.43
C GLY A 59 -19.04 12.40 -8.54
N PHE A 60 -17.83 12.96 -8.53
CA PHE A 60 -16.60 12.18 -8.51
C PHE A 60 -15.75 12.56 -7.29
N MET A 61 -15.43 11.56 -6.47
CA MET A 61 -14.51 11.70 -5.35
C MET A 61 -13.24 10.90 -5.67
N PRO A 62 -12.10 11.55 -5.92
CA PRO A 62 -10.89 10.85 -6.31
C PRO A 62 -10.36 9.96 -5.19
N HIS A 63 -10.04 8.72 -5.52
CA HIS A 63 -9.27 7.78 -4.73
C HIS A 63 -8.08 7.34 -5.58
N TYR A 64 -6.97 7.02 -4.93
CA TYR A 64 -5.75 6.60 -5.59
C TYR A 64 -5.38 5.18 -5.19
N PRO A 65 -4.76 4.40 -6.09
CA PRO A 65 -4.38 3.03 -5.81
C PRO A 65 -3.28 2.96 -4.76
N GLY A 66 -3.10 1.77 -4.21
CA GLY A 66 -2.05 1.47 -3.25
C GLY A 66 -1.90 -0.02 -3.01
N ALA A 67 -1.01 -0.37 -2.12
CA ALA A 67 -0.65 -1.76 -1.82
C ALA A 67 -1.77 -2.57 -1.12
N GLY A 68 -2.90 -1.95 -0.87
CA GLY A 68 -4.02 -2.45 -0.08
C GLY A 68 -4.22 -1.64 1.20
N ALA A 69 -5.48 -1.43 1.56
CA ALA A 69 -5.84 -0.78 2.81
C ALA A 69 -5.56 -1.71 3.99
N GLY A 70 -4.73 -1.25 4.91
CA GLY A 70 -4.41 -1.91 6.17
C GLY A 70 -5.05 -1.21 7.37
N GLY A 71 -4.53 -1.48 8.56
CA GLY A 71 -5.03 -0.97 9.82
C GLY A 71 -6.27 -1.72 10.32
N HIS A 72 -6.87 -1.20 11.39
CA HIS A 72 -7.97 -1.90 12.04
C HIS A 72 -9.33 -1.68 11.33
N CYS A 73 -9.64 -0.45 10.93
CA CYS A 73 -11.02 -0.10 10.56
C CYS A 73 -11.40 -0.51 9.12
N ILE A 74 -10.63 -0.10 8.10
CA ILE A 74 -11.02 -0.29 6.71
C ILE A 74 -11.14 -1.79 6.33
N PRO A 75 -10.23 -2.70 6.69
CA PRO A 75 -10.38 -4.11 6.36
C PRO A 75 -11.35 -4.88 7.28
N LYS A 76 -11.73 -4.33 8.46
CA LYS A 76 -12.53 -5.05 9.46
C LYS A 76 -13.98 -4.59 9.55
N ASP A 77 -14.25 -3.28 9.59
CA ASP A 77 -15.62 -2.77 9.78
C ASP A 77 -16.59 -3.22 8.66
N PRO A 78 -16.20 -3.27 7.37
CA PRO A 78 -17.09 -3.80 6.34
C PRO A 78 -17.52 -5.25 6.58
N ARG A 79 -16.71 -6.05 7.29
CA ARG A 79 -17.07 -7.44 7.64
C ARG A 79 -18.24 -7.50 8.60
N PHE A 80 -18.43 -6.51 9.49
CA PHE A 80 -19.60 -6.43 10.36
C PHE A 80 -20.88 -6.25 9.54
N LEU A 81 -20.84 -5.49 8.44
CA LEU A 81 -21.99 -5.37 7.52
C LEU A 81 -22.27 -6.70 6.82
N LEU A 82 -21.23 -7.43 6.39
CA LEU A 82 -21.39 -8.75 5.78
C LEU A 82 -22.01 -9.76 6.75
N GLU A 83 -21.52 -9.81 7.99
CA GLU A 83 -22.08 -10.71 8.99
C GLU A 83 -23.52 -10.35 9.39
N SER A 84 -23.82 -9.04 9.45
CA SER A 84 -25.18 -8.58 9.68
C SER A 84 -26.11 -8.96 8.52
N ALA A 85 -25.67 -8.77 7.28
CA ALA A 85 -26.45 -9.14 6.10
C ALA A 85 -26.79 -10.62 6.06
N LYS A 86 -25.82 -11.50 6.36
CA LYS A 86 -26.05 -12.96 6.42
C LYS A 86 -27.15 -13.35 7.42
N LYS A 87 -27.22 -12.68 8.59
CA LYS A 87 -28.28 -12.93 9.58
C LYS A 87 -29.67 -12.64 9.04
N PHE A 88 -29.78 -11.72 8.08
CA PHE A 88 -31.04 -11.34 7.43
C PHE A 88 -31.19 -11.92 6.02
N GLN A 89 -30.40 -12.96 5.66
CA GLN A 89 -30.42 -13.62 4.35
C GLN A 89 -30.20 -12.63 3.20
N SER A 90 -29.44 -11.58 3.43
CA SER A 90 -29.03 -10.58 2.45
C SER A 90 -27.55 -10.73 2.10
N ASN A 91 -27.11 -10.11 1.00
CA ASN A 91 -25.76 -10.21 0.51
C ASN A 91 -25.19 -8.83 0.14
N PHE A 92 -23.91 -8.60 0.45
CA PHE A 92 -23.13 -7.43 0.02
C PHE A 92 -22.00 -7.85 -0.93
N ALA A 93 -22.33 -8.35 -2.12
CA ALA A 93 -21.34 -8.81 -3.10
C ALA A 93 -20.26 -7.77 -3.42
N THR A 94 -20.62 -6.48 -3.47
CA THR A 94 -19.67 -5.38 -3.68
C THR A 94 -18.61 -5.31 -2.59
N ILE A 95 -18.99 -5.44 -1.33
CA ILE A 95 -18.05 -5.41 -0.20
C ILE A 95 -17.17 -6.68 -0.20
N GLU A 96 -17.75 -7.85 -0.47
CA GLU A 96 -16.99 -9.11 -0.56
C GLU A 96 -15.93 -9.06 -1.65
N ASN A 97 -16.26 -8.55 -2.82
CA ASN A 97 -15.31 -8.41 -3.93
C ASN A 97 -14.24 -7.36 -3.60
N ALA A 98 -14.62 -6.23 -3.00
CA ALA A 98 -13.67 -5.22 -2.58
C ALA A 98 -12.64 -5.77 -1.57
N LEU A 99 -13.06 -6.58 -0.60
CA LEU A 99 -12.16 -7.25 0.33
C LEU A 99 -11.20 -8.21 -0.38
N LYS A 100 -11.68 -8.98 -1.37
CA LYS A 100 -10.83 -9.90 -2.16
C LYS A 100 -9.77 -9.13 -2.94
N ILE A 101 -10.15 -8.05 -3.62
CA ILE A 101 -9.23 -7.20 -4.37
C ILE A 101 -8.18 -6.60 -3.44
N ASN A 102 -8.61 -6.05 -2.31
CA ASN A 102 -7.70 -5.49 -1.31
C ASN A 102 -6.64 -6.49 -0.84
N LEU A 103 -7.04 -7.75 -0.62
CA LEU A 103 -6.14 -8.83 -0.20
C LEU A 103 -5.20 -9.32 -1.31
N GLN A 104 -5.53 -9.08 -2.59
CA GLN A 104 -4.72 -9.50 -3.73
C GLN A 104 -3.61 -8.49 -4.07
N MET A 105 -3.75 -7.22 -3.67
CA MET A 105 -2.82 -6.16 -4.03
C MET A 105 -1.35 -6.44 -3.66
N PRO A 106 -1.02 -6.94 -2.46
CA PRO A 106 0.35 -7.28 -2.12
C PRO A 106 0.99 -8.29 -3.09
N ASN A 107 0.23 -9.34 -3.47
CA ASN A 107 0.71 -10.33 -4.43
C ASN A 107 0.87 -9.73 -5.83
N TYR A 108 -0.03 -8.85 -6.24
CA TYR A 108 0.09 -8.12 -7.51
C TYR A 108 1.38 -7.32 -7.56
N ILE A 109 1.70 -6.55 -6.51
CA ILE A 109 2.94 -5.77 -6.41
C ILE A 109 4.17 -6.69 -6.45
N ALA A 110 4.18 -7.78 -5.69
CA ALA A 110 5.29 -8.73 -5.70
C ALA A 110 5.55 -9.34 -7.09
N LYS A 111 4.49 -9.61 -7.87
CA LYS A 111 4.59 -10.06 -9.26
C LYS A 111 5.10 -8.97 -10.19
N SER A 112 4.64 -7.73 -10.02
CA SER A 112 5.09 -6.58 -10.82
C SER A 112 6.58 -6.32 -10.59
N LEU A 113 7.05 -6.37 -9.34
CA LEU A 113 8.47 -6.24 -9.00
C LEU A 113 9.30 -7.36 -9.63
N GLU A 114 8.86 -8.62 -9.54
CA GLU A 114 9.55 -9.76 -10.15
C GLU A 114 9.69 -9.58 -11.66
N LYS A 115 8.61 -9.21 -12.33
CA LYS A 115 8.59 -8.93 -13.77
C LYS A 115 9.56 -7.79 -14.13
N SER A 116 9.48 -6.67 -13.42
CA SER A 116 10.29 -5.48 -13.68
C SER A 116 11.78 -5.77 -13.50
N LEU A 117 12.18 -6.39 -12.39
CA LEU A 117 13.58 -6.72 -12.14
C LEU A 117 14.13 -7.74 -13.18
N SER A 118 13.33 -8.75 -13.53
CA SER A 118 13.71 -9.73 -14.56
C SER A 118 13.91 -9.08 -15.93
N GLN A 119 13.00 -8.19 -16.35
CA GLN A 119 13.10 -7.48 -17.63
C GLN A 119 14.32 -6.55 -17.72
N LYS A 120 14.83 -6.08 -16.58
CA LYS A 120 15.99 -5.19 -16.47
C LYS A 120 17.28 -5.94 -16.13
N SER A 121 17.23 -7.27 -16.01
CA SER A 121 18.37 -8.10 -15.60
C SER A 121 18.97 -7.65 -14.25
N LEU A 122 18.11 -7.23 -13.32
CA LEU A 122 18.49 -6.82 -11.98
C LEU A 122 18.33 -7.98 -11.00
N GLU A 123 19.16 -7.98 -9.95
CA GLU A 123 19.12 -8.98 -8.90
C GLU A 123 17.83 -8.91 -8.07
N LYS A 124 17.43 -10.04 -7.48
CA LYS A 124 16.23 -10.12 -6.62
C LYS A 124 16.50 -9.60 -5.20
N SER A 125 16.92 -8.34 -5.10
CA SER A 125 17.22 -7.65 -3.84
C SER A 125 16.34 -6.40 -3.71
N VAL A 126 15.48 -6.33 -2.68
CA VAL A 126 14.45 -5.31 -2.53
C VAL A 126 14.38 -4.79 -1.11
N ILE A 127 14.35 -3.46 -0.95
CA ILE A 127 13.92 -2.82 0.30
C ILE A 127 12.42 -2.51 0.18
N VAL A 128 11.62 -3.00 1.13
CA VAL A 128 10.23 -2.58 1.34
C VAL A 128 10.23 -1.42 2.32
N CYS A 129 9.95 -0.22 1.80
CA CYS A 129 9.96 1.03 2.54
C CYS A 129 8.56 1.43 2.99
N GLY A 130 8.38 1.58 4.30
CA GLY A 130 7.11 1.84 4.96
C GLY A 130 6.43 0.54 5.42
N LEU A 131 6.65 0.15 6.68
CA LEU A 131 6.06 -1.04 7.31
C LEU A 131 4.76 -0.73 8.05
N SER A 132 4.48 0.53 8.34
CA SER A 132 3.21 1.00 8.89
C SER A 132 2.06 0.88 7.88
N TYR A 133 0.82 0.79 8.36
CA TYR A 133 -0.34 0.66 7.46
C TYR A 133 -0.72 1.96 6.74
N LYS A 134 -0.24 3.10 7.21
CA LYS A 134 -0.40 4.42 6.56
C LYS A 134 0.77 5.34 6.90
N PRO A 135 0.98 6.44 6.12
CA PRO A 135 2.07 7.37 6.36
C PRO A 135 2.00 8.03 7.74
N ASN A 136 3.18 8.31 8.30
CA ASN A 136 3.37 9.14 9.51
C ASN A 136 2.66 8.61 10.77
N VAL A 137 2.58 7.29 10.92
CA VAL A 137 2.06 6.65 12.12
C VAL A 137 2.92 5.48 12.56
N GLU A 138 3.02 5.30 13.85
CA GLU A 138 3.67 4.16 14.50
C GLU A 138 2.66 3.01 14.69
N ASP A 139 2.18 2.43 13.57
CA ASP A 139 1.20 1.34 13.59
C ASP A 139 1.38 0.38 12.41
N MET A 140 1.78 -0.87 12.69
CA MET A 140 2.02 -1.93 11.71
C MET A 140 0.81 -2.85 11.48
N ARG A 141 -0.30 -2.66 12.21
CA ARG A 141 -1.44 -3.58 12.17
C ARG A 141 -2.02 -3.74 10.77
N ASP A 142 -2.15 -4.99 10.34
CA ASP A 142 -2.67 -5.37 9.02
C ASP A 142 -2.00 -4.61 7.85
N SER A 143 -0.72 -4.21 8.00
CA SER A 143 0.00 -3.54 6.92
C SER A 143 0.21 -4.48 5.73
N ALA A 144 -0.04 -3.96 4.54
CA ALA A 144 0.20 -4.66 3.27
C ALA A 144 1.67 -5.03 3.06
N SER A 145 2.60 -4.27 3.66
CA SER A 145 4.04 -4.46 3.52
C SER A 145 4.50 -5.85 3.97
N PHE A 146 3.95 -6.40 5.06
CA PHE A 146 4.31 -7.75 5.50
C PHE A 146 3.86 -8.85 4.53
N LYS A 147 2.73 -8.67 3.84
CA LYS A 147 2.29 -9.59 2.79
C LYS A 147 3.15 -9.47 1.54
N ILE A 148 3.55 -8.25 1.16
CA ILE A 148 4.52 -8.03 0.06
C ILE A 148 5.83 -8.74 0.39
N ILE A 149 6.37 -8.55 1.60
CA ILE A 149 7.59 -9.23 2.07
C ILE A 149 7.44 -10.75 1.97
N SER A 150 6.32 -11.30 2.48
CA SER A 150 6.03 -12.73 2.41
C SER A 150 6.02 -13.24 0.97
N ASP A 151 5.35 -12.54 0.06
CA ASP A 151 5.22 -12.98 -1.33
C ASP A 151 6.53 -12.83 -2.11
N LEU A 152 7.34 -11.82 -1.82
CA LEU A 152 8.69 -11.67 -2.36
C LEU A 152 9.62 -12.78 -1.87
N LYS A 153 9.58 -13.10 -0.57
CA LYS A 153 10.38 -14.21 0.01
C LYS A 153 10.06 -15.55 -0.66
N LYS A 154 8.78 -15.87 -0.90
CA LYS A 154 8.36 -17.08 -1.63
C LYS A 154 8.90 -17.14 -3.07
N LYS A 155 9.30 -16.00 -3.63
CA LYS A 155 9.90 -15.86 -4.97
C LYS A 155 11.43 -15.79 -4.93
N ASN A 156 12.04 -16.14 -3.77
CA ASN A 156 13.48 -16.14 -3.52
C ASN A 156 14.13 -14.76 -3.64
N PHE A 157 13.43 -13.71 -3.22
CA PHE A 157 14.02 -12.39 -3.06
C PHE A 157 14.81 -12.28 -1.76
N GLU A 158 15.91 -11.56 -1.80
CA GLU A 158 16.53 -10.98 -0.62
C GLU A 158 15.74 -9.73 -0.25
N VAL A 159 15.09 -9.73 0.91
CA VAL A 159 14.16 -8.68 1.30
C VAL A 159 14.65 -7.97 2.54
N PHE A 160 14.65 -6.65 2.46
CA PHE A 160 14.94 -5.73 3.56
C PHE A 160 13.67 -4.93 3.90
N GLY A 161 13.46 -4.64 5.17
CA GLY A 161 12.39 -3.79 5.65
C GLY A 161 12.94 -2.51 6.26
N TYR A 162 12.31 -1.40 5.91
CA TYR A 162 12.62 -0.09 6.48
C TYR A 162 11.36 0.69 6.79
N ASP A 163 11.32 1.27 7.99
CA ASP A 163 10.32 2.27 8.36
C ASP A 163 10.92 3.21 9.40
N PRO A 164 10.89 4.54 9.19
CA PRO A 164 11.54 5.50 10.08
C PRO A 164 10.85 5.66 11.44
N TYR A 165 9.68 5.06 11.64
CA TYR A 165 8.91 5.13 12.88
C TYR A 165 9.16 3.94 13.82
N PHE A 166 9.93 2.92 13.37
CA PHE A 166 10.14 1.71 14.16
C PHE A 166 11.60 1.36 14.31
N SER A 167 11.99 1.03 15.54
CA SER A 167 13.28 0.38 15.80
C SER A 167 13.23 -1.10 15.35
N ASN A 168 14.41 -1.68 15.15
CA ASN A 168 14.50 -3.11 14.81
C ASN A 168 13.86 -3.98 15.90
N GLU A 169 13.99 -3.61 17.19
CA GLU A 169 13.39 -4.32 18.30
C GLU A 169 11.86 -4.26 18.27
N SER A 170 11.28 -3.09 17.92
CA SER A 170 9.82 -2.95 17.83
C SER A 170 9.24 -3.74 16.67
N ILE A 171 9.95 -3.81 15.54
CA ILE A 171 9.55 -4.67 14.41
C ILE A 171 9.61 -6.14 14.82
N GLU A 172 10.70 -6.56 15.48
CA GLU A 172 10.87 -7.95 15.91
C GLU A 172 9.79 -8.37 16.90
N LYS A 173 9.52 -7.53 17.90
CA LYS A 173 8.42 -7.74 18.84
C LYS A 173 7.08 -7.91 18.13
N TYR A 174 6.77 -7.03 17.17
CA TYR A 174 5.54 -7.11 16.39
C TYR A 174 5.45 -8.43 15.59
N LEU A 175 6.54 -8.87 14.97
CA LEU A 175 6.57 -10.14 14.23
C LEU A 175 6.29 -11.34 15.15
N ILE A 176 6.86 -11.36 16.34
CA ILE A 176 6.64 -12.41 17.36
C ILE A 176 5.17 -12.42 17.78
N GLU A 177 4.64 -11.28 18.21
CA GLU A 177 3.27 -11.14 18.74
C GLU A 177 2.19 -11.49 17.69
N ASN A 178 2.50 -11.37 16.40
CA ASN A 178 1.56 -11.64 15.30
C ASN A 178 1.85 -12.95 14.55
N ASN A 179 2.73 -13.82 15.08
CA ASN A 179 3.13 -15.09 14.46
C ASN A 179 3.68 -14.93 13.03
N LEU A 180 4.45 -13.86 12.80
CA LEU A 180 5.07 -13.52 11.52
C LEU A 180 6.58 -13.79 11.50
N ASN A 181 7.12 -14.53 12.47
CA ASN A 181 8.56 -14.82 12.61
C ASN A 181 9.14 -15.50 11.38
N GLU A 182 8.33 -16.30 10.68
CA GLU A 182 8.74 -17.00 9.45
C GLU A 182 9.11 -16.04 8.31
N LEU A 183 8.70 -14.77 8.38
CA LEU A 183 9.04 -13.79 7.33
C LEU A 183 10.54 -13.54 7.22
N ASN A 184 11.28 -13.63 8.33
CA ASN A 184 12.75 -13.59 8.41
C ASN A 184 13.40 -12.68 7.33
N PHE A 185 13.04 -11.40 7.32
CA PHE A 185 13.64 -10.38 6.46
C PHE A 185 14.67 -9.55 7.24
N LYS A 186 15.62 -8.97 6.52
CA LYS A 186 16.63 -8.08 7.12
C LYS A 186 15.99 -6.71 7.44
N LYS A 187 16.11 -6.27 8.68
CA LYS A 187 15.67 -4.93 9.11
C LYS A 187 16.83 -3.95 8.99
N ILE A 188 16.58 -2.78 8.43
CA ILE A 188 17.56 -1.71 8.33
C ILE A 188 17.07 -0.45 9.06
N GLU A 189 17.96 0.22 9.78
CA GLU A 189 17.59 1.38 10.61
C GLU A 189 17.54 2.68 9.81
N ASN A 190 18.26 2.73 8.71
CA ASN A 190 18.32 3.94 7.89
C ASN A 190 18.66 3.60 6.43
N LEU A 191 18.35 4.55 5.54
CA LEU A 191 18.64 4.46 4.11
C LEU A 191 20.00 5.12 3.76
N ASN A 192 21.05 4.84 4.51
CA ASN A 192 22.41 5.30 4.18
C ASN A 192 23.01 4.47 3.04
N ASP A 193 24.05 4.99 2.40
CA ASP A 193 24.65 4.36 1.20
C ASP A 193 25.22 2.97 1.47
N GLU A 194 25.66 2.71 2.69
CA GLU A 194 26.15 1.39 3.09
C GLU A 194 25.05 0.34 3.06
N ASN A 195 23.87 0.67 3.63
CA ASN A 195 22.71 -0.22 3.65
C ASN A 195 22.06 -0.39 2.27
N LEU A 196 22.32 0.55 1.34
CA LEU A 196 21.76 0.52 -0.02
C LEU A 196 22.66 -0.20 -1.03
N LYS A 197 23.88 -0.55 -0.65
CA LYS A 197 24.85 -1.21 -1.53
C LYS A 197 24.36 -2.61 -1.95
N GLY A 198 24.27 -2.83 -3.25
CA GLY A 198 23.81 -4.10 -3.82
C GLY A 198 22.30 -4.28 -3.84
N ILE A 199 21.54 -3.28 -3.44
CA ILE A 199 20.07 -3.28 -3.54
C ILE A 199 19.65 -2.92 -4.95
N SER A 200 18.78 -3.73 -5.54
CA SER A 200 18.26 -3.53 -6.90
C SER A 200 17.00 -2.67 -6.96
N CYS A 201 16.16 -2.73 -5.91
CA CYS A 201 14.90 -2.01 -5.89
C CYS A 201 14.56 -1.44 -4.52
N LEU A 202 14.05 -0.20 -4.51
CA LEU A 202 13.34 0.40 -3.38
C LEU A 202 11.84 0.40 -3.69
N CYS A 203 11.07 -0.47 -3.03
CA CYS A 203 9.62 -0.51 -3.12
C CYS A 203 9.01 0.40 -2.04
N VAL A 204 8.51 1.56 -2.44
CA VAL A 204 7.92 2.54 -1.52
C VAL A 204 6.44 2.24 -1.36
N VAL A 205 6.09 1.58 -0.26
CA VAL A 205 4.71 1.22 0.10
C VAL A 205 4.01 2.35 0.84
N GLN A 206 4.75 3.02 1.76
CA GLN A 206 4.26 4.20 2.46
C GLN A 206 5.28 5.34 2.37
N HIS A 207 4.79 6.53 2.04
CA HIS A 207 5.58 7.75 2.01
C HIS A 207 5.52 8.47 3.36
N HIS A 208 6.56 8.27 4.16
CA HIS A 208 6.76 9.01 5.41
C HIS A 208 7.47 10.33 5.16
N ASP A 209 7.02 11.40 5.80
CA ASP A 209 7.59 12.75 5.61
C ASP A 209 9.08 12.80 5.97
N ASN A 210 9.48 12.10 7.03
CA ASN A 210 10.88 12.03 7.47
C ASN A 210 11.80 11.13 6.61
N ALA A 211 11.24 10.36 5.66
CA ALA A 211 12.00 9.58 4.67
C ALA A 211 11.97 10.21 3.26
N LYS A 212 11.10 11.19 3.03
CA LYS A 212 10.79 11.74 1.70
C LYS A 212 12.01 12.33 1.00
N GLU A 213 12.79 13.14 1.70
CA GLU A 213 13.99 13.77 1.14
C GLU A 213 15.01 12.71 0.71
N ARG A 214 15.26 11.73 1.58
CA ARG A 214 16.22 10.66 1.30
C ARG A 214 15.77 9.76 0.15
N VAL A 215 14.50 9.40 0.07
CA VAL A 215 13.93 8.64 -1.06
C VAL A 215 14.09 9.43 -2.37
N SER A 216 13.84 10.74 -2.35
CA SER A 216 14.05 11.61 -3.52
C SER A 216 15.53 11.68 -3.94
N GLU A 217 16.44 11.76 -2.98
CA GLU A 217 17.88 11.76 -3.23
C GLU A 217 18.35 10.45 -3.87
N ILE A 218 17.93 9.30 -3.32
CA ILE A 218 18.21 7.96 -3.87
C ILE A 218 17.78 7.89 -5.34
N TYR A 219 16.57 8.37 -5.64
CA TYR A 219 16.03 8.40 -6.99
C TYR A 219 16.86 9.27 -7.93
N LYS A 220 17.16 10.51 -7.53
CA LYS A 220 17.90 11.49 -8.36
C LYS A 220 19.33 11.04 -8.66
N GLN A 221 20.03 10.54 -7.65
CA GLN A 221 21.43 10.16 -7.76
C GLN A 221 21.64 8.78 -8.39
N GLY A 222 20.60 7.94 -8.47
CA GLY A 222 20.71 6.59 -8.99
C GLY A 222 21.42 5.62 -8.04
N ILE A 223 21.27 5.85 -6.73
CA ILE A 223 21.88 4.99 -5.70
C ILE A 223 21.32 3.57 -5.78
N ILE A 224 20.02 3.45 -6.06
CA ILE A 224 19.32 2.20 -6.34
C ILE A 224 18.81 2.22 -7.77
N PRO A 225 19.03 1.16 -8.59
CA PRO A 225 18.63 1.15 -9.99
C PRO A 225 17.15 1.36 -10.25
N LEU A 226 16.28 0.77 -9.42
CA LEU A 226 14.82 0.81 -9.58
C LEU A 226 14.13 1.35 -8.33
N ILE A 227 13.27 2.34 -8.52
CA ILE A 227 12.31 2.79 -7.50
C ILE A 227 10.91 2.38 -7.96
N TYR A 228 10.18 1.63 -7.15
CA TYR A 228 8.79 1.27 -7.40
C TYR A 228 7.89 1.99 -6.38
N ASP A 229 7.13 2.97 -6.86
CA ASP A 229 6.27 3.80 -6.01
C ASP A 229 4.82 3.31 -6.05
N CYS A 230 4.34 2.74 -4.95
CA CYS A 230 2.97 2.23 -4.83
C CYS A 230 1.90 3.31 -4.72
N GLN A 231 2.28 4.58 -4.51
CA GLN A 231 1.34 5.68 -4.22
C GLN A 231 1.42 6.86 -5.19
N HIS A 232 2.26 6.81 -6.21
CA HIS A 232 2.45 7.88 -7.19
C HIS A 232 2.83 9.25 -6.59
N LYS A 233 3.68 9.26 -5.56
CA LYS A 233 4.08 10.49 -4.86
C LYS A 233 5.45 11.02 -5.27
N ILE A 234 6.26 10.21 -5.94
CA ILE A 234 7.54 10.64 -6.49
C ILE A 234 7.27 11.25 -7.86
N SER A 235 7.76 12.46 -8.10
CA SER A 235 7.64 13.09 -9.41
C SER A 235 8.74 12.58 -10.33
N LYS A 236 8.40 12.24 -11.59
CA LYS A 236 9.40 11.92 -12.62
C LYS A 236 10.27 13.15 -12.92
N GLU A 237 11.58 12.96 -12.89
CA GLU A 237 12.56 13.99 -13.24
C GLU A 237 13.41 13.51 -14.42
N SER A 238 13.62 14.37 -15.41
CA SER A 238 14.36 14.04 -16.63
C SER A 238 15.84 13.71 -16.41
N ASN A 239 16.41 14.18 -15.30
CA ASN A 239 17.82 14.00 -14.96
C ASN A 239 18.07 12.92 -13.90
N SER A 240 17.04 12.15 -13.50
CA SER A 240 17.23 11.07 -12.53
C SER A 240 18.01 9.91 -13.16
N LYS A 241 18.79 9.22 -12.34
CA LYS A 241 19.60 8.06 -12.76
C LYS A 241 18.94 6.72 -12.41
N SER A 242 17.98 6.71 -11.49
CA SER A 242 17.16 5.53 -11.24
C SER A 242 15.99 5.45 -12.20
N ILE A 243 15.56 4.24 -12.51
CA ILE A 243 14.27 4.00 -13.17
C ILE A 243 13.17 4.18 -12.10
N LEU A 244 12.11 4.91 -12.45
CA LEU A 244 10.93 5.08 -11.61
C LEU A 244 9.75 4.40 -12.27
N GLU A 245 9.16 3.45 -11.57
CA GLU A 245 7.92 2.76 -11.96
C GLU A 245 6.85 2.99 -10.90
N PHE A 246 5.61 2.99 -11.34
CA PHE A 246 4.46 3.17 -10.47
C PHE A 246 3.52 1.96 -10.51
N LEU A 247 2.74 1.79 -9.47
CA LEU A 247 1.63 0.86 -9.46
C LEU A 247 0.58 1.29 -10.50
N GLY A 248 0.35 0.47 -11.53
CA GLY A 248 -0.63 0.79 -12.59
C GLY A 248 -0.10 1.77 -13.66
N GLU A 249 1.13 1.56 -14.10
CA GLU A 249 1.74 2.26 -15.24
C GLU A 249 2.24 1.30 -16.33
#